data_849a9b11211b4b0e7bb25c9357f8ca42
#
_entry.id   849a9b11211b4b0e7bb25c9357f8ca42
#
_cell.length_a   1.000
_cell.length_b   1.000
_cell.length_c   1.000
_cell.angle_alpha   90.00
_cell.angle_beta   90.00
_cell.angle_gamma   90.00
#
_symmetry.space_group_name_H-M   'P 1'
#
loop_
_entity.id
_entity.type
_entity.pdbx_description
1 polymer ?
#
loop_
_entity_poly.entity_id
_entity_poly.type
_entity_poly.pdbx_seq_one_letter_code
_entity_poly.pdbx_strand_id
1 'polypeptide(L)'
;PTFDFQPPPPLLPAPGHPGSAALTVDIFAEPVLAKWLGRRPLELPTETATLTRKLGSPAGDDDFVRVAVGNVGGKILAAPLSRGAGVITSLVQADGLALLPSGVQGMDTGEQVKVHLYRSRAEIDRTIFCIGSHDLTLDLMAQYLAEHDRRLASANVGSQGGLVALRRGEAHLAGSHLLNPETGEYNISYIRQYMPNIP
;
A
#
# COMPACT_ATOMS: atom_id res chain seq x y z
N PRO A 1 -49.12 -12.60 2.94
CA PRO A 1 -48.54 -12.85 1.65
C PRO A 1 -47.08 -13.29 1.88
N THR A 2 -46.85 -14.58 1.67
CA THR A 2 -45.47 -15.14 1.62
C THR A 2 -44.91 -14.75 0.29
N PHE A 3 -43.88 -13.89 0.31
CA PHE A 3 -43.08 -13.63 -0.88
C PHE A 3 -42.18 -14.85 -1.13
N ASP A 4 -42.58 -15.66 -2.10
CA ASP A 4 -41.79 -16.80 -2.54
C ASP A 4 -40.71 -16.30 -3.52
N PHE A 5 -39.51 -15.98 -2.98
CA PHE A 5 -38.35 -15.60 -3.78
C PHE A 5 -37.79 -16.88 -4.41
N GLN A 6 -38.03 -17.09 -5.66
CA GLN A 6 -37.40 -18.19 -6.43
C GLN A 6 -36.59 -17.64 -7.60
N PRO A 7 -35.27 -17.84 -7.62
CA PRO A 7 -34.39 -18.47 -6.61
C PRO A 7 -34.20 -17.56 -5.38
N PRO A 8 -33.80 -18.13 -4.23
CA PRO A 8 -33.58 -17.34 -3.02
C PRO A 8 -32.52 -16.27 -3.28
N PRO A 9 -32.66 -15.05 -2.74
CA PRO A 9 -31.68 -14.00 -2.93
C PRO A 9 -30.33 -14.44 -2.37
N PRO A 10 -29.21 -14.14 -3.04
CA PRO A 10 -27.91 -14.43 -2.51
C PRO A 10 -27.67 -13.66 -1.21
N LEU A 11 -27.19 -14.36 -0.20
CA LEU A 11 -26.78 -13.78 1.07
C LEU A 11 -25.26 -13.60 1.07
N LEU A 12 -24.80 -12.38 1.26
CA LEU A 12 -23.39 -12.04 1.39
C LEU A 12 -23.12 -11.52 2.80
N PRO A 13 -22.60 -12.35 3.72
CA PRO A 13 -22.20 -11.87 5.03
C PRO A 13 -21.00 -10.96 4.91
N ALA A 14 -21.09 -9.73 5.42
CA ALA A 14 -19.98 -8.79 5.47
C ALA A 14 -19.34 -8.83 6.86
N PRO A 15 -18.01 -8.93 6.95
CA PRO A 15 -17.30 -8.82 8.23
C PRO A 15 -17.51 -7.46 8.89
N GLY A 16 -17.51 -7.41 10.23
CA GLY A 16 -17.69 -6.16 10.97
C GLY A 16 -16.47 -5.20 10.94
N HIS A 17 -15.33 -5.65 10.48
CA HIS A 17 -14.12 -4.81 10.37
C HIS A 17 -14.10 -4.04 9.05
N PRO A 18 -13.87 -2.71 9.06
CA PRO A 18 -13.97 -1.86 7.87
C PRO A 18 -13.14 -2.35 6.68
N GLY A 19 -11.90 -2.77 6.91
CA GLY A 19 -11.02 -3.25 5.84
C GLY A 19 -11.51 -4.52 5.17
N SER A 20 -12.04 -5.46 5.94
CA SER A 20 -12.58 -6.72 5.42
C SER A 20 -13.93 -6.50 4.76
N ALA A 21 -14.77 -5.60 5.30
CA ALA A 21 -16.04 -5.25 4.69
C ALA A 21 -15.87 -4.63 3.31
N ALA A 22 -14.95 -3.65 3.17
CA ALA A 22 -14.63 -3.03 1.90
C ALA A 22 -14.15 -4.07 0.86
N LEU A 23 -13.24 -4.95 1.27
CA LEU A 23 -12.73 -6.02 0.39
C LEU A 23 -13.84 -6.98 -0.04
N THR A 24 -14.77 -7.31 0.87
CA THR A 24 -15.94 -8.17 0.55
C THR A 24 -16.84 -7.50 -0.50
N VAL A 25 -17.03 -6.19 -0.41
CA VAL A 25 -17.80 -5.43 -1.43
C VAL A 25 -17.08 -5.50 -2.78
N ASP A 26 -15.79 -5.23 -2.83
CA ASP A 26 -15.02 -5.18 -4.07
C ASP A 26 -14.97 -6.55 -4.77
N ILE A 27 -14.75 -7.64 -4.01
CA ILE A 27 -14.54 -8.97 -4.58
C ILE A 27 -15.87 -9.69 -4.91
N PHE A 28 -16.91 -9.48 -4.11
CA PHE A 28 -18.16 -10.26 -4.24
C PHE A 28 -19.36 -9.42 -4.62
N ALA A 29 -19.63 -8.30 -3.91
CA ALA A 29 -20.84 -7.54 -4.13
C ALA A 29 -20.83 -6.82 -5.49
N GLU A 30 -19.74 -6.18 -5.85
CA GLU A 30 -19.61 -5.44 -7.12
C GLU A 30 -19.82 -6.34 -8.35
N PRO A 31 -19.17 -7.52 -8.49
CA PRO A 31 -19.42 -8.41 -9.62
C PRO A 31 -20.85 -8.94 -9.70
N VAL A 32 -21.48 -9.23 -8.55
CA VAL A 32 -22.86 -9.68 -8.52
C VAL A 32 -23.80 -8.56 -8.99
N LEU A 33 -23.61 -7.34 -8.47
CA LEU A 33 -24.42 -6.18 -8.87
C LEU A 33 -24.20 -5.84 -10.35
N ALA A 34 -22.96 -5.89 -10.84
CA ALA A 34 -22.67 -5.68 -12.25
C ALA A 34 -23.43 -6.66 -13.13
N LYS A 35 -23.42 -7.96 -12.78
CA LYS A 35 -24.18 -9.00 -13.48
C LYS A 35 -25.68 -8.75 -13.48
N TRP A 36 -26.25 -8.36 -12.33
CA TRP A 36 -27.68 -8.05 -12.23
C TRP A 36 -28.11 -6.82 -13.05
N LEU A 37 -27.21 -5.84 -13.13
CA LEU A 37 -27.44 -4.61 -13.92
C LEU A 37 -27.08 -4.77 -15.40
N GLY A 38 -26.66 -5.96 -15.84
CA GLY A 38 -26.29 -6.23 -17.24
C GLY A 38 -25.04 -5.47 -17.70
N ARG A 39 -24.16 -5.06 -16.77
CA ARG A 39 -22.91 -4.38 -17.06
C ARG A 39 -21.69 -5.28 -16.78
N ARG A 40 -20.53 -4.90 -17.30
CA ARG A 40 -19.27 -5.58 -16.95
C ARG A 40 -18.87 -5.19 -15.53
N PRO A 41 -18.30 -6.13 -14.75
CA PRO A 41 -17.67 -5.81 -13.48
C PRO A 41 -16.58 -4.75 -13.64
N LEU A 42 -16.31 -4.00 -12.57
CA LEU A 42 -15.20 -3.05 -12.53
C LEU A 42 -13.88 -3.82 -12.54
N GLU A 43 -13.11 -3.65 -13.61
CA GLU A 43 -11.75 -4.18 -13.68
C GLU A 43 -10.76 -3.11 -13.22
N LEU A 44 -10.10 -3.35 -12.09
CA LEU A 44 -9.04 -2.47 -11.62
C LEU A 44 -7.79 -2.64 -12.50
N PRO A 45 -7.10 -1.55 -12.86
CA PRO A 45 -5.81 -1.62 -13.52
C PRO A 45 -4.84 -2.47 -12.70
N THR A 46 -4.02 -3.27 -13.38
CA THR A 46 -3.02 -4.11 -12.71
C THR A 46 -1.62 -3.74 -13.14
N GLU A 47 -0.71 -3.69 -12.16
CA GLU A 47 0.72 -3.44 -12.38
C GLU A 47 1.56 -4.50 -11.68
N THR A 48 2.73 -4.77 -12.23
CA THR A 48 3.74 -5.57 -11.56
C THR A 48 4.66 -4.64 -10.79
N ALA A 49 4.71 -4.78 -9.48
CA ALA A 49 5.48 -3.93 -8.59
C ALA A 49 6.51 -4.74 -7.81
N THR A 50 7.63 -4.13 -7.47
CA THR A 50 8.67 -4.75 -6.63
C THR A 50 8.39 -4.44 -5.15
N LEU A 51 8.39 -5.45 -4.30
CA LEU A 51 8.19 -5.31 -2.87
C LEU A 51 9.37 -4.61 -2.19
N THR A 52 9.09 -3.56 -1.43
CA THR A 52 10.11 -2.82 -0.66
C THR A 52 10.48 -3.49 0.66
N ARG A 53 9.66 -4.43 1.14
CA ARG A 53 9.92 -5.22 2.35
C ARG A 53 9.27 -6.60 2.26
N LYS A 54 9.78 -7.51 3.08
CA LYS A 54 9.22 -8.86 3.24
C LYS A 54 7.74 -8.81 3.64
N LEU A 55 6.97 -9.68 3.01
CA LEU A 55 5.56 -9.86 3.23
C LEU A 55 5.28 -11.32 3.57
N GLY A 56 4.89 -11.60 4.82
CA GLY A 56 4.43 -12.94 5.21
C GLY A 56 2.96 -13.13 4.81
N SER A 57 2.54 -14.34 4.49
CA SER A 57 1.14 -14.70 4.20
C SER A 57 0.76 -15.97 4.94
N PRO A 58 -0.47 -16.10 5.45
CA PRO A 58 -0.96 -17.36 6.01
C PRO A 58 -0.97 -18.45 4.94
N ALA A 59 -0.63 -19.67 5.30
CA ALA A 59 -0.73 -20.80 4.39
C ALA A 59 -2.21 -21.16 4.15
N GLY A 60 -2.57 -21.39 2.91
CA GLY A 60 -3.89 -21.91 2.54
C GLY A 60 -4.94 -20.87 2.17
N ASP A 61 -4.67 -19.57 2.41
CA ASP A 61 -5.60 -18.48 2.08
C ASP A 61 -5.05 -17.57 0.97
N ASP A 62 -5.92 -17.05 0.12
CA ASP A 62 -5.58 -15.92 -0.75
C ASP A 62 -5.50 -14.65 0.10
N ASP A 63 -4.34 -14.02 0.13
CA ASP A 63 -4.07 -12.88 1.00
C ASP A 63 -4.06 -11.58 0.20
N PHE A 64 -4.96 -10.67 0.53
CA PHE A 64 -5.09 -9.36 -0.08
C PHE A 64 -4.44 -8.30 0.78
N VAL A 65 -3.26 -7.84 0.36
CA VAL A 65 -2.45 -6.92 1.14
C VAL A 65 -2.52 -5.51 0.57
N ARG A 66 -2.94 -4.56 1.39
CA ARG A 66 -2.94 -3.14 1.03
C ARG A 66 -1.51 -2.64 0.89
N VAL A 67 -1.24 -1.95 -0.21
CA VAL A 67 0.08 -1.41 -0.52
C VAL A 67 -0.01 0.06 -0.90
N ALA A 68 0.99 0.83 -0.49
CA ALA A 68 1.31 2.10 -1.11
C ALA A 68 2.19 1.83 -2.33
N VAL A 69 1.95 2.55 -3.43
CA VAL A 69 2.66 2.34 -4.69
C VAL A 69 3.32 3.63 -5.15
N GLY A 70 4.55 3.53 -5.62
CA GLY A 70 5.29 4.65 -6.18
C GLY A 70 6.14 4.25 -7.38
N ASN A 71 6.41 5.21 -8.26
CA ASN A 71 7.34 5.05 -9.37
C ASN A 71 8.64 5.78 -9.02
N VAL A 72 9.68 5.07 -8.65
CA VAL A 72 10.99 5.64 -8.30
C VAL A 72 12.03 5.22 -9.32
N GLY A 73 12.56 6.18 -10.06
CA GLY A 73 13.56 5.91 -11.11
C GLY A 73 13.07 4.95 -12.21
N GLY A 74 11.78 4.95 -12.52
CA GLY A 74 11.16 4.07 -13.52
C GLY A 74 10.77 2.68 -12.99
N LYS A 75 11.04 2.38 -11.71
CA LYS A 75 10.62 1.13 -11.05
C LYS A 75 9.32 1.35 -10.29
N ILE A 76 8.35 0.49 -10.53
CA ILE A 76 7.12 0.45 -9.72
C ILE A 76 7.41 -0.33 -8.46
N LEU A 77 7.24 0.33 -7.33
CA LEU A 77 7.49 -0.21 -6.00
C LEU A 77 6.18 -0.34 -5.23
N ALA A 78 6.05 -1.41 -4.46
CA ALA A 78 4.94 -1.65 -3.57
C ALA A 78 5.44 -1.76 -2.13
N ALA A 79 5.01 -0.84 -1.27
CA ALA A 79 5.29 -0.88 0.16
C ALA A 79 4.05 -1.39 0.90
N PRO A 80 4.10 -2.58 1.50
CA PRO A 80 2.99 -3.10 2.28
C PRO A 80 2.65 -2.18 3.45
N LEU A 81 1.37 -1.82 3.59
CA LEU A 81 0.86 -1.04 4.71
C LEU A 81 0.61 -1.94 5.92
N SER A 82 0.47 -1.31 7.10
CA SER A 82 0.21 -2.03 8.35
C SER A 82 -1.06 -2.88 8.23
N ARG A 83 -0.94 -4.13 8.62
CA ARG A 83 -2.07 -5.07 8.68
C ARG A 83 -2.88 -4.80 9.93
N GLY A 84 -4.14 -4.54 9.75
CA GLY A 84 -5.10 -4.41 10.82
C GLY A 84 -6.48 -4.23 10.19
N ALA A 85 -7.37 -5.18 10.42
CA ALA A 85 -8.72 -5.12 9.85
C ALA A 85 -9.51 -3.89 10.31
N GLY A 86 -9.17 -3.35 11.50
CA GLY A 86 -9.77 -2.14 12.08
C GLY A 86 -9.09 -0.81 11.69
N VAL A 87 -7.99 -0.85 10.92
CA VAL A 87 -7.23 0.38 10.59
C VAL A 87 -7.82 1.02 9.34
N ILE A 88 -8.74 1.96 9.52
CA ILE A 88 -9.37 2.73 8.41
C ILE A 88 -8.33 3.53 7.62
N THR A 89 -7.33 4.09 8.29
CA THR A 89 -6.27 4.88 7.63
C THR A 89 -5.54 4.11 6.54
N SER A 90 -5.33 2.81 6.71
CA SER A 90 -4.69 1.98 5.67
C SER A 90 -5.58 1.79 4.42
N LEU A 91 -6.91 1.91 4.54
CA LEU A 91 -7.81 1.94 3.37
C LEU A 91 -7.65 3.24 2.58
N VAL A 92 -7.55 4.36 3.28
CA VAL A 92 -7.39 5.69 2.65
C VAL A 92 -6.01 5.84 2.01
N GLN A 93 -4.97 5.31 2.67
CA GLN A 93 -3.59 5.41 2.21
C GLN A 93 -3.23 4.40 1.12
N ALA A 94 -4.00 3.31 0.98
CA ALA A 94 -3.70 2.28 -0.02
C ALA A 94 -3.85 2.81 -1.45
N ASP A 95 -2.89 2.46 -2.28
CA ASP A 95 -2.92 2.70 -3.72
C ASP A 95 -3.39 1.48 -4.50
N GLY A 96 -3.42 0.33 -3.84
CA GLY A 96 -3.87 -0.91 -4.42
C GLY A 96 -3.79 -2.09 -3.47
N LEU A 97 -4.16 -3.24 -4.01
CA LEU A 97 -4.10 -4.55 -3.35
C LEU A 97 -3.09 -5.44 -4.05
N ALA A 98 -2.10 -5.91 -3.30
CA ALA A 98 -1.24 -7.01 -3.72
C ALA A 98 -1.93 -8.33 -3.38
N LEU A 99 -2.06 -9.22 -4.37
CA LEU A 99 -2.65 -10.55 -4.19
C LEU A 99 -1.53 -11.60 -4.04
N LEU A 100 -1.51 -12.28 -2.90
CA LEU A 100 -0.69 -13.46 -2.67
C LEU A 100 -1.60 -14.70 -2.71
N PRO A 101 -1.41 -15.59 -3.68
CA PRO A 101 -2.21 -16.82 -3.78
C PRO A 101 -1.99 -17.76 -2.59
N SER A 102 -2.97 -18.58 -2.28
CA SER A 102 -2.99 -19.52 -1.15
C SER A 102 -1.80 -20.51 -1.08
N GLY A 103 -1.10 -20.74 -2.20
CA GLY A 103 0.12 -21.55 -2.25
C GLY A 103 1.39 -20.82 -1.81
N VAL A 104 1.33 -19.51 -1.55
CA VAL A 104 2.49 -18.66 -1.23
C VAL A 104 2.46 -18.29 0.24
N GLN A 105 3.48 -18.72 1.02
CA GLN A 105 3.59 -18.40 2.45
C GLN A 105 4.21 -17.02 2.72
N GLY A 106 4.46 -16.25 1.68
CA GLY A 106 5.03 -14.91 1.72
C GLY A 106 5.96 -14.65 0.55
N MET A 107 6.43 -13.43 0.48
CA MET A 107 7.37 -12.95 -0.54
C MET A 107 8.47 -12.13 0.13
N ASP A 108 9.68 -12.23 -0.38
CA ASP A 108 10.82 -11.48 0.14
C ASP A 108 10.94 -10.08 -0.49
N THR A 109 11.72 -9.22 0.17
CA THR A 109 12.05 -7.90 -0.36
C THR A 109 12.71 -8.02 -1.73
N GLY A 110 12.26 -7.24 -2.71
CA GLY A 110 12.78 -7.26 -4.07
C GLY A 110 12.04 -8.21 -5.01
N GLU A 111 11.16 -9.07 -4.52
CA GLU A 111 10.31 -9.91 -5.36
C GLU A 111 9.20 -9.09 -6.01
N GLN A 112 8.73 -9.58 -7.16
CA GLN A 112 7.68 -8.94 -7.92
C GLN A 112 6.31 -9.48 -7.53
N VAL A 113 5.37 -8.58 -7.27
CA VAL A 113 3.99 -8.89 -6.94
C VAL A 113 3.02 -8.19 -7.88
N LYS A 114 1.93 -8.85 -8.22
CA LYS A 114 0.82 -8.24 -8.97
C LYS A 114 -0.02 -7.39 -8.04
N VAL A 115 -0.22 -6.12 -8.42
CA VAL A 115 -1.02 -5.16 -7.64
C VAL A 115 -2.22 -4.71 -8.48
N HIS A 116 -3.42 -4.83 -7.91
CA HIS A 116 -4.64 -4.22 -8.43
C HIS A 116 -4.71 -2.79 -7.93
N LEU A 117 -4.62 -1.82 -8.83
CA LEU A 117 -4.52 -0.41 -8.48
C LEU A 117 -5.89 0.23 -8.27
N TYR A 118 -6.05 0.98 -7.20
CA TYR A 118 -7.16 1.90 -6.98
C TYR A 118 -6.97 3.24 -7.70
N ARG A 119 -5.75 3.50 -8.17
CA ARG A 119 -5.34 4.74 -8.82
C ARG A 119 -4.87 4.48 -10.24
N SER A 120 -5.01 5.50 -11.09
CA SER A 120 -4.45 5.44 -12.43
C SER A 120 -2.91 5.43 -12.40
N ARG A 121 -2.31 4.90 -13.46
CA ARG A 121 -0.86 4.92 -13.63
C ARG A 121 -0.31 6.36 -13.60
N ALA A 122 -1.02 7.31 -14.21
CA ALA A 122 -0.64 8.71 -14.21
C ALA A 122 -0.59 9.34 -12.80
N GLU A 123 -1.47 8.92 -11.89
CA GLU A 123 -1.41 9.35 -10.49
C GLU A 123 -0.21 8.74 -9.77
N ILE A 124 0.12 7.46 -10.03
CA ILE A 124 1.31 6.82 -9.47
C ILE A 124 2.59 7.52 -9.96
N ASP A 125 2.68 7.86 -11.23
CA ASP A 125 3.85 8.53 -11.80
C ASP A 125 4.04 9.96 -11.25
N ARG A 126 2.99 10.61 -10.74
CA ARG A 126 3.03 11.93 -10.08
C ARG A 126 3.17 11.86 -8.57
N THR A 127 3.32 10.65 -8.02
CA THR A 127 3.42 10.43 -6.57
C THR A 127 4.86 10.56 -6.09
N ILE A 128 5.07 11.39 -5.08
CA ILE A 128 6.28 11.39 -4.26
C ILE A 128 6.16 10.24 -3.27
N PHE A 129 7.09 9.28 -3.35
CA PHE A 129 7.07 8.09 -2.52
C PHE A 129 8.03 8.24 -1.34
N CYS A 130 7.47 8.28 -0.13
CA CYS A 130 8.19 8.44 1.13
C CYS A 130 8.20 7.12 1.90
N ILE A 131 9.40 6.62 2.24
CA ILE A 131 9.55 5.43 3.09
C ILE A 131 10.42 5.82 4.29
N GLY A 132 9.91 5.65 5.52
CA GLY A 132 10.71 6.02 6.67
C GLY A 132 9.88 6.18 7.95
N SER A 133 10.32 7.09 8.81
CA SER A 133 9.55 7.47 9.98
C SER A 133 8.41 8.40 9.58
N HIS A 134 7.27 8.25 10.26
CA HIS A 134 6.11 9.11 10.04
C HIS A 134 6.10 10.27 11.03
N ASP A 135 5.68 11.43 10.52
CA ASP A 135 5.41 12.62 11.30
C ASP A 135 4.21 13.36 10.68
N LEU A 136 3.44 14.09 11.48
CA LEU A 136 2.29 14.87 11.01
C LEU A 136 2.65 15.88 9.91
N THR A 137 3.90 16.32 9.84
CA THR A 137 4.40 17.18 8.77
C THR A 137 4.27 16.54 7.40
N LEU A 138 4.40 15.21 7.30
CA LEU A 138 4.18 14.49 6.04
C LEU A 138 2.72 14.58 5.58
N ASP A 139 1.77 14.57 6.50
CA ASP A 139 0.35 14.72 6.17
C ASP A 139 0.05 16.15 5.68
N LEU A 140 0.66 17.16 6.30
CA LEU A 140 0.59 18.55 5.83
C LEU A 140 1.24 18.73 4.46
N MET A 141 2.42 18.12 4.24
CA MET A 141 3.06 18.12 2.93
C MET A 141 2.19 17.46 1.87
N ALA A 142 1.51 16.36 2.19
CA ALA A 142 0.59 15.70 1.28
C ALA A 142 -0.57 16.62 0.89
N GLN A 143 -1.12 17.39 1.83
CA GLN A 143 -2.16 18.37 1.57
C GLN A 143 -1.68 19.47 0.61
N TYR A 144 -0.53 20.10 0.88
CA TYR A 144 0.02 21.14 0.00
C TYR A 144 0.38 20.61 -1.40
N LEU A 145 0.90 19.40 -1.49
CA LEU A 145 1.21 18.78 -2.77
C LEU A 145 -0.05 18.51 -3.60
N ALA A 146 -1.17 18.18 -2.95
CA ALA A 146 -2.44 17.95 -3.64
C ALA A 146 -2.96 19.21 -4.34
N GLU A 147 -2.71 20.40 -3.79
CA GLU A 147 -3.05 21.69 -4.42
C GLU A 147 -2.27 21.93 -5.73
N HIS A 148 -1.17 21.21 -5.95
CA HIS A 148 -0.29 21.31 -7.13
C HIS A 148 -0.35 20.06 -8.02
N ASP A 149 -1.44 19.31 -7.97
CA ASP A 149 -1.63 18.06 -8.71
C ASP A 149 -0.47 17.05 -8.49
N ARG A 150 0.09 17.06 -7.29
CA ARG A 150 1.10 16.11 -6.80
C ARG A 150 0.56 15.35 -5.63
N ARG A 151 1.08 14.17 -5.42
CA ARG A 151 0.67 13.30 -4.34
C ARG A 151 1.88 12.87 -3.53
N LEU A 152 1.71 12.71 -2.22
CA LEU A 152 2.68 12.05 -1.35
C LEU A 152 2.05 10.75 -0.84
N ALA A 153 2.69 9.63 -1.13
CA ALA A 153 2.37 8.35 -0.52
C ALA A 153 3.46 7.99 0.48
N SER A 154 3.08 7.58 1.69
CA SER A 154 4.04 7.25 2.74
C SER A 154 3.86 5.82 3.24
N ALA A 155 4.98 5.16 3.53
CA ALA A 155 5.03 3.86 4.19
C ALA A 155 5.94 3.93 5.43
N ASN A 156 5.35 3.61 6.59
CA ASN A 156 6.06 3.70 7.86
C ASN A 156 6.87 2.43 8.12
N VAL A 157 8.19 2.59 8.08
CA VAL A 157 9.15 1.49 8.33
C VAL A 157 10.23 1.88 9.35
N GLY A 158 10.08 3.06 9.97
CA GLY A 158 11.06 3.66 10.87
C GLY A 158 12.25 4.29 10.14
N SER A 159 13.02 5.09 10.88
CA SER A 159 14.10 5.93 10.35
C SER A 159 15.19 5.14 9.62
N GLN A 160 15.67 4.05 10.21
CA GLN A 160 16.72 3.23 9.59
C GLN A 160 16.22 2.57 8.29
N GLY A 161 14.98 2.05 8.30
CA GLY A 161 14.35 1.48 7.11
C GLY A 161 14.25 2.49 5.97
N GLY A 162 13.95 3.76 6.30
CA GLY A 162 13.93 4.85 5.34
C GLY A 162 15.28 5.14 4.69
N LEU A 163 16.36 5.19 5.50
CA LEU A 163 17.71 5.38 4.97
C LEU A 163 18.15 4.22 4.06
N VAL A 164 17.78 2.99 4.42
CA VAL A 164 18.04 1.81 3.56
C VAL A 164 17.24 1.88 2.26
N ALA A 165 15.98 2.31 2.30
CA ALA A 165 15.16 2.48 1.11
C ALA A 165 15.73 3.54 0.16
N LEU A 166 16.18 4.69 0.67
CA LEU A 166 16.86 5.71 -0.12
C LEU A 166 18.12 5.17 -0.78
N ARG A 167 18.98 4.47 -0.02
CA ARG A 167 20.20 3.87 -0.55
C ARG A 167 19.94 2.89 -1.70
N ARG A 168 18.81 2.18 -1.64
CA ARG A 168 18.41 1.21 -2.68
C ARG A 168 17.69 1.85 -3.87
N GLY A 169 17.42 3.17 -3.83
CA GLY A 169 16.59 3.82 -4.83
C GLY A 169 15.14 3.38 -4.79
N GLU A 170 14.62 3.06 -3.59
CA GLU A 170 13.25 2.60 -3.36
C GLU A 170 12.33 3.70 -2.81
N ALA A 171 12.84 4.90 -2.61
CA ALA A 171 12.09 6.04 -2.14
C ALA A 171 12.62 7.34 -2.73
N HIS A 172 11.75 8.36 -2.87
CA HIS A 172 12.17 9.72 -3.23
C HIS A 172 12.66 10.49 -2.01
N LEU A 173 12.06 10.23 -0.84
CA LEU A 173 12.46 10.84 0.43
C LEU A 173 12.19 9.89 1.59
N ALA A 174 12.84 10.15 2.73
CA ALA A 174 12.62 9.38 3.95
C ALA A 174 12.58 10.31 5.17
N GLY A 175 11.60 10.07 6.06
CA GLY A 175 11.58 10.65 7.40
C GLY A 175 12.61 9.96 8.30
N SER A 176 13.41 10.73 9.05
CA SER A 176 14.40 10.19 9.98
C SER A 176 14.54 11.07 11.25
N HIS A 177 14.68 10.42 12.40
CA HIS A 177 14.92 11.06 13.70
C HIS A 177 15.84 10.19 14.58
N LEU A 178 17.00 9.82 14.05
CA LEU A 178 17.99 8.97 14.72
C LEU A 178 18.94 9.84 15.56
N LEU A 179 18.88 9.68 16.88
CA LEU A 179 19.79 10.33 17.81
C LEU A 179 21.07 9.50 17.97
N ASN A 180 22.22 10.13 17.80
CA ASN A 180 23.50 9.56 18.21
C ASN A 180 23.68 9.85 19.71
N PRO A 181 23.68 8.84 20.59
CA PRO A 181 23.77 9.05 22.04
C PRO A 181 25.14 9.54 22.51
N GLU A 182 26.20 9.35 21.70
CA GLU A 182 27.56 9.76 22.05
C GLU A 182 27.78 11.26 21.75
N THR A 183 27.24 11.75 20.64
CA THR A 183 27.46 13.12 20.18
C THR A 183 26.28 14.05 20.44
N GLY A 184 25.07 13.51 20.71
CA GLY A 184 23.82 14.25 20.81
C GLY A 184 23.29 14.77 19.47
N GLU A 185 23.94 14.43 18.34
CA GLU A 185 23.52 14.86 17.02
C GLU A 185 22.45 13.94 16.42
N TYR A 186 21.49 14.55 15.71
CA TYR A 186 20.46 13.82 15.00
C TYR A 186 20.85 13.54 13.55
N ASN A 187 20.57 12.33 13.10
CA ASN A 187 20.59 11.86 11.70
C ASN A 187 21.95 11.85 11.01
N ILE A 188 22.83 12.87 11.16
CA ILE A 188 24.04 13.08 10.34
C ILE A 188 24.97 11.86 10.34
N SER A 189 25.29 11.33 11.53
CA SER A 189 26.17 10.15 11.66
C SER A 189 25.58 8.91 10.97
N TYR A 190 24.28 8.71 11.09
CA TYR A 190 23.57 7.59 10.45
C TYR A 190 23.48 7.78 8.92
N ILE A 191 23.21 9.00 8.44
CA ILE A 191 23.19 9.27 7.00
C ILE A 191 24.57 8.94 6.40
N ARG A 192 25.65 9.37 7.01
CA ARG A 192 27.01 9.03 6.56
C ARG A 192 27.29 7.53 6.59
N GLN A 193 26.78 6.83 7.60
CA GLN A 193 26.95 5.37 7.73
C GLN A 193 26.16 4.60 6.67
N TYR A 194 24.88 4.95 6.45
CA TYR A 194 23.99 4.22 5.54
C TYR A 194 24.17 4.63 4.08
N MET A 195 24.62 5.86 3.81
CA MET A 195 24.75 6.45 2.48
C MET A 195 26.13 7.13 2.29
N PRO A 196 27.24 6.39 2.41
CA PRO A 196 28.59 6.97 2.43
C PRO A 196 28.98 7.65 1.10
N ASN A 197 28.32 7.33 -0.01
CA ASN A 197 28.63 7.83 -1.35
C ASN A 197 27.65 8.92 -1.85
N ILE A 198 26.77 9.41 -0.99
CA ILE A 198 25.86 10.50 -1.34
C ILE A 198 26.47 11.81 -0.83
N PRO A 199 26.65 12.83 -1.70
CA PRO A 199 27.24 14.11 -1.33
C PRO A 199 26.42 14.90 -0.30
#